data_fe0b77ea7695eab0c8510d68e34b7a3a
#
_entry.id   fe0b77ea7695eab0c8510d68e34b7a3a
#
_cell.length_a   1.000
_cell.length_b   1.000
_cell.length_c   1.000
_cell.angle_alpha   90.00
_cell.angle_beta   90.00
_cell.angle_gamma   90.00
#
_symmetry.space_group_name_H-M   'P 1'
#
loop_
_entity.id
_entity.type
_entity.pdbx_description
1 polymer ?
#
loop_
_entity_poly.entity_id
_entity_poly.type
_entity_poly.pdbx_seq_one_letter_code
_entity_poly.pdbx_strand_id
1 'polypeptide(L)'
;MKVTKRFWRYLVMPICFGGMLSLSSAAELNPAAVIYKLPDQIPWSPVDARGAQNAVVVGDPAKPGFYAVYTKWTKGNHFSRPHFHPNDRYIAVLQGTWWVGSGPKFDPANTTAMPAGSFVTHFGKQVHWDGAKDEDAVLLIMGEGPATSTAAEEK
;
A
#
# COMPACT_ATOMS: atom_id res chain seq x y z
N MET A 1 70.68 10.37 49.95
CA MET A 1 69.73 11.30 49.33
C MET A 1 68.58 10.43 48.78
N LYS A 2 67.43 10.32 49.49
CA LYS A 2 66.26 9.52 49.08
C LYS A 2 65.24 10.44 48.45
N VAL A 3 64.94 10.26 47.16
CA VAL A 3 63.90 11.00 46.42
C VAL A 3 62.58 10.21 46.50
N THR A 4 61.60 10.70 47.22
CA THR A 4 60.28 10.15 47.32
C THR A 4 59.41 10.65 46.16
N LYS A 5 58.95 9.75 45.27
CA LYS A 5 58.03 10.05 44.19
C LYS A 5 56.58 10.05 44.76
N ARG A 6 55.91 11.19 44.73
CA ARG A 6 54.47 11.32 45.03
C ARG A 6 53.70 10.92 43.77
N PHE A 7 52.89 9.83 43.87
CA PHE A 7 51.88 9.44 42.86
C PHE A 7 50.63 10.23 43.10
N TRP A 8 50.25 11.07 42.17
CA TRP A 8 48.96 11.77 42.12
C TRP A 8 47.96 10.86 41.42
N ARG A 9 46.96 10.34 42.18
CA ARG A 9 45.85 9.55 41.66
C ARG A 9 44.77 10.51 41.17
N TYR A 10 44.58 10.64 39.85
CA TYR A 10 43.44 11.35 39.30
C TYR A 10 42.20 10.47 39.44
N LEU A 11 41.23 10.92 40.23
CA LEU A 11 39.90 10.34 40.34
C LEU A 11 39.07 10.79 39.14
N VAL A 12 38.89 9.88 38.17
CA VAL A 12 38.01 10.12 37.05
C VAL A 12 36.59 9.76 37.46
N MET A 13 35.77 10.77 37.66
CA MET A 13 34.35 10.60 37.97
C MET A 13 33.60 10.34 36.63
N PRO A 14 32.83 9.26 36.48
CA PRO A 14 32.01 9.08 35.27
C PRO A 14 30.82 10.07 35.33
N ILE A 15 30.76 10.96 34.35
CA ILE A 15 29.59 11.80 34.11
C ILE A 15 28.55 10.90 33.40
N CYS A 16 27.55 10.43 34.17
CA CYS A 16 26.37 9.80 33.60
C CYS A 16 25.50 10.86 32.91
N PHE A 17 25.62 10.96 31.59
CA PHE A 17 24.69 11.72 30.77
C PHE A 17 23.35 10.96 30.71
N GLY A 18 22.47 11.22 31.65
CA GLY A 18 21.09 10.76 31.62
C GLY A 18 20.34 11.51 30.52
N GLY A 19 20.32 10.95 29.30
CA GLY A 19 19.47 11.45 28.24
C GLY A 19 17.99 11.28 28.64
N MET A 20 17.30 12.36 28.97
CA MET A 20 15.85 12.40 29.05
C MET A 20 15.30 12.18 27.64
N LEU A 21 14.82 10.96 27.35
CA LEU A 21 13.95 10.71 26.21
C LEU A 21 12.64 11.45 26.47
N SER A 22 12.51 12.63 25.87
CA SER A 22 11.23 13.34 25.79
C SER A 22 10.28 12.48 24.97
N LEU A 23 9.37 11.76 25.62
CA LEU A 23 8.21 11.15 24.97
C LEU A 23 7.37 12.30 24.41
N SER A 24 7.53 12.60 23.13
CA SER A 24 6.62 13.50 22.42
C SER A 24 5.24 12.84 22.45
N SER A 25 4.35 13.34 23.27
CA SER A 25 2.93 12.98 23.21
C SER A 25 2.40 13.47 21.87
N ALA A 26 1.95 12.54 21.01
CA ALA A 26 1.23 12.91 19.79
C ALA A 26 -0.02 13.70 20.20
N ALA A 27 -0.31 14.80 19.50
CA ALA A 27 -1.53 15.56 19.72
C ALA A 27 -2.74 14.67 19.43
N GLU A 28 -3.71 14.65 20.35
CA GLU A 28 -4.97 13.94 20.14
C GLU A 28 -5.82 14.71 19.12
N LEU A 29 -6.19 14.04 18.03
CA LEU A 29 -7.02 14.62 16.97
C LEU A 29 -8.51 14.59 17.39
N ASN A 30 -9.23 15.67 17.09
CA ASN A 30 -10.67 15.71 17.29
C ASN A 30 -11.36 14.75 16.29
N PRO A 31 -12.03 13.65 16.74
CA PRO A 31 -12.63 12.67 15.86
C PRO A 31 -13.83 13.20 15.06
N ALA A 32 -14.40 14.34 15.45
CA ALA A 32 -15.44 15.02 14.66
C ALA A 32 -14.86 15.77 13.44
N ALA A 33 -13.55 16.06 13.45
CA ALA A 33 -12.87 16.75 12.36
C ALA A 33 -12.01 15.82 11.50
N VAL A 34 -11.38 14.80 12.10
CA VAL A 34 -10.43 13.92 11.43
C VAL A 34 -10.61 12.47 11.87
N ILE A 35 -10.81 11.59 10.90
CA ILE A 35 -10.77 10.14 11.08
C ILE A 35 -9.57 9.61 10.30
N TYR A 36 -8.77 8.75 10.90
CA TYR A 36 -7.60 8.15 10.27
C TYR A 36 -7.46 6.67 10.63
N LYS A 37 -6.68 5.95 9.82
CA LYS A 37 -6.19 4.61 10.12
C LYS A 37 -4.70 4.56 9.84
N LEU A 38 -3.93 4.09 10.80
CA LEU A 38 -2.52 3.82 10.62
C LEU A 38 -2.32 2.52 9.80
N PRO A 39 -1.14 2.27 9.22
CA PRO A 39 -0.92 1.11 8.36
C PRO A 39 -1.26 -0.24 8.99
N ASP A 40 -1.02 -0.40 10.29
CA ASP A 40 -1.33 -1.59 11.08
C ASP A 40 -2.83 -1.74 11.41
N GLN A 41 -3.62 -0.69 11.20
CA GLN A 41 -5.05 -0.64 11.43
C GLN A 41 -5.87 -0.85 10.14
N ILE A 42 -5.21 -1.02 9.00
CA ILE A 42 -5.89 -1.28 7.72
C ILE A 42 -6.49 -2.70 7.74
N PRO A 43 -7.82 -2.86 7.59
CA PRO A 43 -8.50 -4.15 7.72
C PRO A 43 -8.40 -4.97 6.43
N TRP A 44 -7.20 -5.46 6.13
CA TRP A 44 -6.96 -6.28 4.94
C TRP A 44 -7.78 -7.57 4.97
N SER A 45 -8.42 -7.90 3.85
CA SER A 45 -9.02 -9.21 3.64
C SER A 45 -7.95 -10.31 3.62
N PRO A 46 -8.31 -11.59 3.80
CA PRO A 46 -7.42 -12.68 3.42
C PRO A 46 -6.97 -12.57 1.96
N VAL A 47 -5.80 -13.14 1.64
CA VAL A 47 -5.34 -13.28 0.24
C VAL A 47 -6.31 -14.17 -0.52
N ASP A 48 -6.83 -13.70 -1.64
CA ASP A 48 -7.71 -14.49 -2.51
C ASP A 48 -6.91 -15.40 -3.46
N ALA A 49 -7.63 -16.23 -4.24
CA ALA A 49 -7.01 -17.18 -5.17
C ALA A 49 -6.21 -16.51 -6.31
N ARG A 50 -6.38 -15.20 -6.51
CA ARG A 50 -5.62 -14.41 -7.50
C ARG A 50 -4.36 -13.79 -6.90
N GLY A 51 -4.12 -13.96 -5.59
CA GLY A 51 -3.02 -13.32 -4.87
C GLY A 51 -3.32 -11.87 -4.45
N ALA A 52 -4.60 -11.47 -4.42
CA ALA A 52 -5.01 -10.12 -4.04
C ALA A 52 -5.62 -10.06 -2.64
N GLN A 53 -5.40 -8.93 -1.96
CA GLN A 53 -6.06 -8.53 -0.71
C GLN A 53 -6.70 -7.16 -0.92
N ASN A 54 -7.83 -6.92 -0.28
CA ASN A 54 -8.52 -5.63 -0.35
C ASN A 54 -8.86 -5.10 1.05
N ALA A 55 -8.92 -3.78 1.17
CA ALA A 55 -9.40 -3.11 2.36
C ALA A 55 -10.23 -1.88 1.96
N VAL A 56 -11.50 -1.87 2.29
CA VAL A 56 -12.36 -0.69 2.05
C VAL A 56 -11.96 0.42 3.02
N VAL A 57 -11.67 1.58 2.46
CA VAL A 57 -11.24 2.77 3.22
C VAL A 57 -12.39 3.77 3.35
N VAL A 58 -13.13 3.99 2.24
CA VAL A 58 -14.27 4.90 2.18
C VAL A 58 -15.38 4.25 1.37
N GLY A 59 -16.63 4.50 1.75
CA GLY A 59 -17.81 4.05 1.02
C GLY A 59 -18.03 2.54 1.03
N ASP A 60 -18.80 2.07 0.04
CA ASP A 60 -19.10 0.66 -0.18
C ASP A 60 -19.01 0.37 -1.69
N PRO A 61 -17.98 -0.36 -2.17
CA PRO A 61 -17.81 -0.62 -3.59
C PRO A 61 -18.95 -1.48 -4.20
N ALA A 62 -19.80 -2.09 -3.40
CA ALA A 62 -20.94 -2.86 -3.89
C ALA A 62 -22.21 -2.01 -4.15
N LYS A 63 -22.21 -0.74 -3.71
CA LYS A 63 -23.36 0.18 -3.79
C LYS A 63 -23.06 1.38 -4.68
N PRO A 64 -24.09 2.08 -5.17
CA PRO A 64 -23.94 3.40 -5.79
C PRO A 64 -23.28 4.41 -4.84
N GLY A 65 -22.43 5.29 -5.37
CA GLY A 65 -21.72 6.33 -4.65
C GLY A 65 -20.22 6.13 -4.66
N PHE A 66 -19.49 7.15 -4.20
CA PHE A 66 -18.03 7.13 -4.15
C PHE A 66 -17.50 6.05 -3.21
N TYR A 67 -16.46 5.37 -3.68
CA TYR A 67 -15.68 4.43 -2.85
C TYR A 67 -14.18 4.65 -3.01
N ALA A 68 -13.42 4.25 -1.99
CA ALA A 68 -11.98 4.08 -2.03
C ALA A 68 -11.58 2.75 -1.38
N VAL A 69 -10.72 1.99 -2.06
CA VAL A 69 -10.26 0.67 -1.63
C VAL A 69 -8.75 0.59 -1.79
N TYR A 70 -8.05 0.13 -0.77
CA TYR A 70 -6.70 -0.38 -0.96
C TYR A 70 -6.76 -1.79 -1.56
N THR A 71 -5.94 -2.03 -2.58
CA THR A 71 -5.69 -3.36 -3.14
C THR A 71 -4.20 -3.65 -3.05
N LYS A 72 -3.87 -4.81 -2.51
CA LYS A 72 -2.51 -5.33 -2.51
C LYS A 72 -2.45 -6.58 -3.37
N TRP A 73 -1.59 -6.57 -4.38
CA TRP A 73 -1.19 -7.75 -5.14
C TRP A 73 0.07 -8.33 -4.52
N THR A 74 0.06 -9.62 -4.20
CA THR A 74 1.26 -10.32 -3.74
C THR A 74 2.15 -10.69 -4.93
N LYS A 75 3.45 -10.66 -4.74
CA LYS A 75 4.42 -11.14 -5.73
C LYS A 75 4.18 -12.61 -6.12
N GLY A 76 4.65 -13.02 -7.30
CA GLY A 76 4.57 -14.42 -7.75
C GLY A 76 3.83 -14.59 -9.08
N ASN A 77 3.81 -13.59 -9.94
CA ASN A 77 3.07 -13.59 -11.20
C ASN A 77 1.55 -13.80 -11.01
N HIS A 78 1.02 -13.18 -9.97
CA HIS A 78 -0.41 -13.20 -9.69
C HIS A 78 -1.11 -12.11 -10.51
N PHE A 79 -2.12 -12.49 -11.28
CA PHE A 79 -2.87 -11.58 -12.14
C PHE A 79 -4.36 -11.86 -12.09
N SER A 80 -5.17 -10.79 -12.24
CA SER A 80 -6.57 -10.93 -12.64
C SER A 80 -6.64 -11.47 -14.07
N ARG A 81 -7.76 -12.12 -14.43
CA ARG A 81 -8.05 -12.48 -15.82
C ARG A 81 -8.71 -11.29 -16.52
N PRO A 82 -8.68 -11.19 -17.87
CA PRO A 82 -9.35 -10.15 -18.62
C PRO A 82 -10.79 -9.91 -18.17
N HIS A 83 -11.08 -8.68 -17.77
CA HIS A 83 -12.38 -8.28 -17.26
C HIS A 83 -12.60 -6.77 -17.47
N PHE A 84 -13.82 -6.30 -17.21
CA PHE A 84 -14.14 -4.89 -17.17
C PHE A 84 -15.05 -4.55 -15.99
N HIS A 85 -15.11 -3.26 -15.67
CA HIS A 85 -16.01 -2.68 -14.66
C HIS A 85 -17.03 -1.76 -15.34
N PRO A 86 -18.22 -1.53 -14.77
CA PRO A 86 -19.24 -0.68 -15.38
C PRO A 86 -18.82 0.80 -15.46
N ASN A 87 -18.06 1.27 -14.48
CA ASN A 87 -17.67 2.67 -14.29
C ASN A 87 -16.15 2.85 -14.36
N ASP A 88 -15.71 4.08 -14.56
CA ASP A 88 -14.30 4.46 -14.51
C ASP A 88 -13.73 4.22 -13.10
N ARG A 89 -12.46 3.82 -13.06
CA ARG A 89 -11.70 3.66 -11.83
C ARG A 89 -10.40 4.44 -11.95
N TYR A 90 -10.05 5.14 -10.87
CA TYR A 90 -8.85 5.95 -10.75
C TYR A 90 -7.91 5.28 -9.75
N ILE A 91 -6.69 4.96 -10.19
CA ILE A 91 -5.78 4.11 -9.45
C ILE A 91 -4.45 4.84 -9.24
N ALA A 92 -4.03 4.99 -7.99
CA ALA A 92 -2.70 5.44 -7.63
C ALA A 92 -1.88 4.23 -7.15
N VAL A 93 -0.67 4.06 -7.70
CA VAL A 93 0.28 3.05 -7.22
C VAL A 93 1.04 3.63 -6.03
N LEU A 94 0.87 3.03 -4.84
CA LEU A 94 1.46 3.53 -3.59
C LEU A 94 2.80 2.86 -3.27
N GLN A 95 2.95 1.58 -3.65
CA GLN A 95 4.15 0.79 -3.37
C GLN A 95 4.38 -0.27 -4.44
N GLY A 96 5.64 -0.57 -4.71
CA GLY A 96 6.07 -1.60 -5.65
C GLY A 96 5.76 -1.25 -7.10
N THR A 97 5.74 -2.28 -7.95
CA THR A 97 5.44 -2.17 -9.38
C THR A 97 4.19 -2.99 -9.71
N TRP A 98 3.15 -2.29 -10.13
CA TRP A 98 1.93 -2.90 -10.63
C TRP A 98 2.02 -3.11 -12.15
N TRP A 99 1.58 -4.25 -12.64
CA TRP A 99 1.68 -4.63 -14.04
C TRP A 99 0.28 -4.67 -14.67
N VAL A 100 0.10 -3.96 -15.78
CA VAL A 100 -1.20 -3.77 -16.42
C VAL A 100 -1.15 -4.21 -17.87
N GLY A 101 -2.15 -4.98 -18.28
CA GLY A 101 -2.46 -5.34 -19.65
C GLY A 101 -3.85 -4.88 -20.06
N SER A 102 -4.12 -4.76 -21.35
CA SER A 102 -5.41 -4.37 -21.89
C SER A 102 -5.85 -5.30 -23.01
N GLY A 103 -7.16 -5.37 -23.23
CA GLY A 103 -7.78 -6.23 -24.22
C GLY A 103 -8.14 -7.63 -23.68
N PRO A 104 -8.88 -8.43 -24.49
CA PRO A 104 -9.44 -9.70 -24.03
C PRO A 104 -8.43 -10.85 -24.02
N LYS A 105 -7.29 -10.71 -24.70
CA LYS A 105 -6.24 -11.74 -24.75
C LYS A 105 -5.34 -11.65 -23.53
N PHE A 106 -5.35 -12.67 -22.71
CA PHE A 106 -4.49 -12.73 -21.52
C PHE A 106 -3.03 -13.07 -21.88
N ASP A 107 -2.12 -12.13 -21.61
CA ASP A 107 -0.68 -12.32 -21.87
C ASP A 107 0.18 -11.59 -20.79
N PRO A 108 0.43 -12.23 -19.63
CA PRO A 108 1.22 -11.62 -18.55
C PRO A 108 2.64 -11.20 -18.94
N ALA A 109 3.21 -11.78 -20.01
CA ALA A 109 4.51 -11.36 -20.50
C ALA A 109 4.45 -9.96 -21.16
N ASN A 110 3.30 -9.63 -21.78
CA ASN A 110 3.08 -8.36 -22.50
C ASN A 110 2.28 -7.38 -21.63
N THR A 111 2.87 -6.91 -20.53
CA THR A 111 2.28 -5.95 -19.60
C THR A 111 3.17 -4.72 -19.47
N THR A 112 2.54 -3.59 -19.16
CA THR A 112 3.22 -2.32 -18.86
C THR A 112 3.43 -2.19 -17.35
N ALA A 113 4.67 -1.88 -16.95
CA ALA A 113 5.04 -1.64 -15.56
C ALA A 113 4.56 -0.26 -15.11
N MET A 114 3.86 -0.21 -14.00
CA MET A 114 3.40 1.01 -13.31
C MET A 114 4.08 1.06 -11.93
N PRO A 115 5.24 1.73 -11.78
CA PRO A 115 5.92 1.85 -10.50
C PRO A 115 5.15 2.76 -9.53
N ALA A 116 5.55 2.73 -8.24
CA ALA A 116 5.01 3.63 -7.22
C ALA A 116 5.08 5.10 -7.69
N GLY A 117 4.00 5.86 -7.45
CA GLY A 117 3.78 7.21 -7.97
C GLY A 117 3.04 7.28 -9.31
N SER A 118 2.82 6.13 -9.99
CA SER A 118 2.00 6.08 -11.21
C SER A 118 0.53 6.36 -10.88
N PHE A 119 -0.16 7.03 -11.82
CA PHE A 119 -1.61 7.20 -11.81
C PHE A 119 -2.20 6.60 -13.07
N VAL A 120 -3.22 5.77 -12.94
CA VAL A 120 -3.83 4.99 -14.02
C VAL A 120 -5.35 5.15 -13.99
N THR A 121 -5.97 5.30 -15.14
CA THR A 121 -7.43 5.25 -15.30
C THR A 121 -7.82 3.98 -16.04
N HIS A 122 -8.63 3.15 -15.40
CA HIS A 122 -9.36 2.10 -16.08
C HIS A 122 -10.73 2.63 -16.48
N PHE A 123 -10.93 2.84 -17.78
CA PHE A 123 -12.21 3.30 -18.28
C PHE A 123 -13.29 2.24 -18.15
N GLY A 124 -14.49 2.68 -17.84
CA GLY A 124 -15.65 1.80 -17.72
C GLY A 124 -15.89 1.01 -19.02
N LYS A 125 -16.26 -0.26 -18.86
CA LYS A 125 -16.53 -1.22 -19.94
C LYS A 125 -15.34 -1.52 -20.87
N GLN A 126 -14.13 -1.04 -20.55
CA GLN A 126 -12.92 -1.38 -21.29
C GLN A 126 -12.19 -2.55 -20.62
N VAL A 127 -11.84 -3.55 -21.43
CA VAL A 127 -11.23 -4.79 -20.96
C VAL A 127 -9.77 -4.55 -20.57
N HIS A 128 -9.44 -4.96 -19.37
CA HIS A 128 -8.08 -4.91 -18.81
C HIS A 128 -7.83 -6.13 -17.89
N TRP A 129 -6.59 -6.28 -17.50
CA TRP A 129 -6.13 -7.25 -16.51
C TRP A 129 -4.82 -6.75 -15.89
N ASP A 130 -4.55 -7.14 -14.67
CA ASP A 130 -3.49 -6.53 -13.88
C ASP A 130 -3.01 -7.46 -12.77
N GLY A 131 -1.83 -7.16 -12.20
CA GLY A 131 -1.27 -7.97 -11.14
C GLY A 131 0.13 -7.55 -10.71
N ALA A 132 0.85 -8.50 -10.06
CA ALA A 132 2.24 -8.30 -9.62
C ALA A 132 3.14 -9.46 -10.06
N LYS A 133 4.40 -9.16 -10.38
CA LYS A 133 5.44 -10.14 -10.78
C LYS A 133 6.39 -10.42 -9.63
N ASP A 134 7.46 -9.67 -9.55
CA ASP A 134 8.62 -9.98 -8.70
C ASP A 134 8.52 -9.38 -7.29
N GLU A 135 7.66 -8.37 -7.10
CA GLU A 135 7.43 -7.70 -5.83
C GLU A 135 5.93 -7.46 -5.57
N ASP A 136 5.57 -7.25 -4.30
CA ASP A 136 4.21 -6.85 -3.92
C ASP A 136 3.92 -5.45 -4.46
N ALA A 137 2.68 -5.22 -4.92
CA ALA A 137 2.19 -3.89 -5.31
C ALA A 137 1.01 -3.48 -4.44
N VAL A 138 1.01 -2.23 -3.96
CA VAL A 138 -0.09 -1.64 -3.20
C VAL A 138 -0.68 -0.48 -3.96
N LEU A 139 -2.00 -0.50 -4.12
CA LEU A 139 -2.78 0.45 -4.91
C LEU A 139 -3.82 1.14 -4.02
N LEU A 140 -4.14 2.39 -4.33
CA LEU A 140 -5.39 3.03 -3.93
C LEU A 140 -6.29 3.12 -5.17
N ILE A 141 -7.43 2.46 -5.12
CA ILE A 141 -8.43 2.43 -6.18
C ILE A 141 -9.63 3.24 -5.74
N MET A 142 -10.06 4.19 -6.57
CA MET A 142 -11.21 5.07 -6.31
C MET A 142 -12.17 5.03 -7.50
N GLY A 143 -13.45 5.26 -7.26
CA GLY A 143 -14.46 5.33 -8.32
C GLY A 143 -15.87 5.49 -7.79
N GLU A 144 -16.82 5.45 -8.71
CA GLU A 144 -18.25 5.36 -8.39
C GLU A 144 -18.71 3.91 -8.47
N GLY A 145 -19.38 3.46 -7.41
CA GLY A 145 -19.96 2.10 -7.36
C GLY A 145 -21.27 1.98 -8.15
N PRO A 146 -21.72 0.76 -8.39
CA PRO A 146 -21.12 -0.51 -7.97
C PRO A 146 -19.87 -0.87 -8.79
N ALA A 147 -18.83 -1.37 -8.09
CA ALA A 147 -17.57 -1.81 -8.69
C ALA A 147 -17.57 -3.31 -9.05
N THR A 148 -18.65 -3.76 -9.68
CA THR A 148 -18.75 -5.16 -10.15
C THR A 148 -17.73 -5.44 -11.24
N SER A 149 -17.32 -6.71 -11.38
CA SER A 149 -16.41 -7.17 -12.41
C SER A 149 -17.10 -8.15 -13.34
N THR A 150 -16.92 -7.98 -14.65
CA THR A 150 -17.45 -8.87 -15.68
C THR A 150 -16.28 -9.49 -16.45
N ALA A 151 -16.23 -10.82 -16.49
CA ALA A 151 -15.21 -11.55 -17.25
C ALA A 151 -15.35 -11.29 -18.75
N ALA A 152 -14.22 -11.10 -19.43
CA ALA A 152 -14.18 -10.75 -20.86
C ALA A 152 -12.98 -11.36 -21.58
N GLU A 153 -12.48 -12.51 -21.10
CA GLU A 153 -11.37 -13.20 -21.73
C GLU A 153 -11.82 -13.94 -23.00
N GLU A 154 -11.06 -13.73 -24.09
CA GLU A 154 -11.19 -14.59 -25.28
C GLU A 154 -10.62 -15.98 -25.01
N LYS A 155 -11.30 -17.00 -25.51
CA LYS A 155 -10.92 -18.41 -25.41
C LYS A 155 -9.93 -18.80 -26.50
#